data_bf959a27db8de5fdc0c8a294341117aa
#
_entry.id   bf959a27db8de5fdc0c8a294341117aa
#
_cell.length_a   1.000
_cell.length_b   1.000
_cell.length_c   1.000
_cell.angle_alpha   90.00
_cell.angle_beta   90.00
_cell.angle_gamma   90.00
#
_symmetry.space_group_name_H-M   'P 1'
#
loop_
_entity.id
_entity.type
_entity.pdbx_description
1 polymer ?
#
loop_
_entity_poly.entity_id
_entity_poly.type
_entity_poly.pdbx_seq_one_letter_code
_entity_poly.pdbx_strand_id
1 'polypeptide(L)'
;EISECLVGSEMCIRDSAVSLNTLVNKNRQSSINKYLDSIRNGASSSLYLQVTGTPQSIFLQTRESGWHPLFTHYFKPGKSYLGGDFFFPKTGKPDCVTYLDNLQQPERDVVIRHLLVSAQILASGGITSTCLIHPSVKQAAHQRFADSINDELDWCKANLHGALETELRKQHTLLGPTKSAKVPFSEIMDKVTELLTNNEFKVLIMNGKTDVESSEYASGCNFVIGGNTLGRGVTFPGLQTIYYTRTAKKPQADTMWQHSRMFGYDRDPGMMMVYIDERLYKLFADINATNNAIISQVEQGFDDVKIYYPEGLNPTRKNVLDTDHVTAISGGTNYYPFNPDNNTIDEITNLLAPFNDDEPYYQVSLRVMKEVLSHVVTDHDFKLPSFLSIIDTMLSENPTMQGILIVRRNRDVAQGTGALLSPNDWQLGASFPRKVVLTMYQVTGNKGWGGKQLWIPNIKLPDGAVYYDVIED
;
A
#
# COMPACT_ATOMS: atom_id res chain seq x y z
N GLU A 1 -23.86 -7.46 -23.99
CA GLU A 1 -23.87 -5.97 -23.94
C GLU A 1 -23.80 -5.41 -22.52
N ILE A 2 -24.48 -5.99 -21.54
CA ILE A 2 -24.39 -5.53 -20.14
C ILE A 2 -23.04 -5.90 -19.50
N SER A 3 -22.42 -7.01 -19.90
CA SER A 3 -21.11 -7.41 -19.38
C SER A 3 -19.94 -6.53 -19.85
N GLU A 4 -20.01 -5.97 -21.07
CA GLU A 4 -18.98 -5.06 -21.58
C GLU A 4 -19.03 -3.68 -20.92
N CYS A 5 -20.22 -3.19 -20.55
CA CYS A 5 -20.36 -1.93 -19.81
C CYS A 5 -19.93 -2.02 -18.33
N LEU A 6 -19.90 -3.23 -17.74
CA LEU A 6 -19.48 -3.44 -16.34
C LEU A 6 -17.97 -3.66 -16.18
N VAL A 7 -17.24 -3.89 -17.26
CA VAL A 7 -15.76 -3.99 -17.29
C VAL A 7 -15.08 -2.62 -17.35
N GLY A 8 -15.84 -1.53 -17.29
CA GLY A 8 -15.31 -0.18 -17.18
C GLY A 8 -14.62 0.04 -15.83
N SER A 9 -13.34 0.30 -15.87
CA SER A 9 -12.36 0.56 -14.80
C SER A 9 -12.87 0.25 -13.38
N GLU A 10 -12.44 -0.87 -12.84
CA GLU A 10 -12.77 -1.41 -11.50
C GLU A 10 -12.84 -0.32 -10.41
N MET A 11 -12.01 0.71 -10.50
CA MET A 11 -11.94 1.78 -9.53
C MET A 11 -13.14 2.72 -9.56
N CYS A 12 -13.70 3.05 -10.75
CA CYS A 12 -14.82 3.98 -10.83
C CYS A 12 -16.12 3.35 -10.35
N ILE A 13 -16.37 2.09 -10.68
CA ILE A 13 -17.57 1.36 -10.25
C ILE A 13 -17.47 1.04 -8.77
N ARG A 14 -16.35 0.49 -8.31
CA ARG A 14 -16.13 0.10 -6.93
C ARG A 14 -16.22 1.29 -5.98
N ASP A 15 -15.43 2.34 -6.22
CA ASP A 15 -15.39 3.50 -5.35
C ASP A 15 -16.70 4.29 -5.36
N SER A 16 -17.46 4.23 -6.45
CA SER A 16 -18.77 4.85 -6.54
C SER A 16 -19.87 3.97 -5.98
N ALA A 17 -19.73 2.64 -6.07
CA ALA A 17 -20.68 1.70 -5.49
C ALA A 17 -20.63 1.72 -3.96
N VAL A 18 -19.41 1.79 -3.41
CA VAL A 18 -19.16 1.78 -1.95
C VAL A 18 -18.81 3.17 -1.39
N SER A 19 -19.08 4.24 -2.11
CA SER A 19 -18.80 5.61 -1.63
C SER A 19 -19.85 6.08 -0.61
N LEU A 20 -19.97 5.37 0.52
CA LEU A 20 -20.85 5.71 1.63
C LEU A 20 -20.58 7.12 2.16
N ASN A 21 -19.34 7.54 2.16
CA ASN A 21 -18.98 8.88 2.60
C ASN A 21 -19.67 10.00 1.79
N THR A 22 -20.01 9.75 0.52
CA THR A 22 -20.81 10.69 -0.26
C THR A 22 -22.25 10.75 0.25
N LEU A 23 -22.77 9.65 0.78
CA LEU A 23 -24.09 9.58 1.40
C LEU A 23 -24.07 10.16 2.82
N VAL A 24 -23.15 9.70 3.67
CA VAL A 24 -23.05 10.10 5.09
C VAL A 24 -22.56 11.55 5.22
N ASN A 25 -21.44 11.92 4.61
CA ASN A 25 -20.85 13.25 4.81
C ASN A 25 -21.43 14.35 3.93
N LYS A 26 -22.12 14.03 2.85
CA LYS A 26 -22.67 15.01 1.91
C LYS A 26 -24.18 14.86 1.70
N ASN A 27 -24.81 13.90 2.36
CA ASN A 27 -26.21 13.55 2.18
C ASN A 27 -26.60 13.33 0.70
N ARG A 28 -25.63 12.81 -0.10
CA ARG A 28 -25.78 12.66 -1.54
C ARG A 28 -25.22 11.33 -2.03
N GLN A 29 -26.10 10.44 -2.38
CA GLN A 29 -25.76 9.17 -3.01
C GLN A 29 -25.14 9.39 -4.41
N SER A 30 -24.06 8.69 -4.74
CA SER A 30 -23.49 8.73 -6.09
C SER A 30 -24.46 8.09 -7.09
N SER A 31 -24.45 8.56 -8.34
CA SER A 31 -25.35 8.01 -9.38
C SER A 31 -25.11 6.51 -9.59
N ILE A 32 -23.86 6.06 -9.57
CA ILE A 32 -23.53 4.64 -9.75
C ILE A 32 -24.05 3.83 -8.57
N ASN A 33 -23.84 4.27 -7.32
CA ASN A 33 -24.37 3.60 -6.14
C ASN A 33 -25.90 3.50 -6.19
N LYS A 34 -26.58 4.59 -6.57
CA LYS A 34 -28.04 4.62 -6.75
C LYS A 34 -28.54 3.59 -7.77
N TYR A 35 -27.86 3.48 -8.92
CA TYR A 35 -28.26 2.51 -9.96
C TYR A 35 -27.99 1.07 -9.50
N LEU A 36 -26.88 0.80 -8.84
CA LEU A 36 -26.56 -0.53 -8.31
C LEU A 36 -27.56 -0.94 -7.21
N ASP A 37 -27.92 -0.03 -6.32
CA ASP A 37 -28.99 -0.27 -5.32
C ASP A 37 -30.32 -0.55 -5.99
N SER A 38 -30.68 0.20 -7.01
CA SER A 38 -31.92 -0.02 -7.77
C SER A 38 -31.96 -1.40 -8.44
N ILE A 39 -30.85 -1.83 -9.04
CA ILE A 39 -30.72 -3.18 -9.64
C ILE A 39 -30.85 -4.25 -8.56
N ARG A 40 -30.13 -4.09 -7.45
CA ARG A 40 -30.11 -5.04 -6.33
C ARG A 40 -31.49 -5.18 -5.69
N ASN A 41 -32.17 -4.06 -5.43
CA ASN A 41 -33.48 -4.03 -4.77
C ASN A 41 -34.64 -4.39 -5.72
N GLY A 42 -34.43 -4.30 -7.04
CA GLY A 42 -35.42 -4.69 -8.04
C GLY A 42 -35.44 -6.20 -8.33
N ALA A 43 -34.45 -6.97 -7.84
CA ALA A 43 -34.38 -8.40 -8.04
C ALA A 43 -34.93 -9.15 -6.81
N SER A 44 -35.63 -10.26 -7.04
CA SER A 44 -36.11 -11.14 -5.97
C SER A 44 -34.98 -11.83 -5.18
N SER A 45 -33.83 -12.04 -5.84
CA SER A 45 -32.57 -12.46 -5.24
C SER A 45 -31.41 -11.88 -6.08
N SER A 46 -30.33 -11.52 -5.45
CA SER A 46 -29.14 -11.01 -6.15
C SER A 46 -27.87 -11.53 -5.50
N LEU A 47 -26.86 -11.84 -6.33
CA LEU A 47 -25.50 -12.11 -5.90
C LEU A 47 -24.60 -10.98 -6.46
N TYR A 48 -23.89 -10.29 -5.58
CA TYR A 48 -22.91 -9.30 -5.95
C TYR A 48 -21.51 -9.87 -5.71
N LEU A 49 -20.76 -10.06 -6.80
CA LEU A 49 -19.38 -10.51 -6.76
C LEU A 49 -18.46 -9.36 -7.14
N GLN A 50 -17.51 -9.06 -6.26
CA GLN A 50 -16.50 -8.02 -6.49
C GLN A 50 -15.12 -8.64 -6.62
N VAL A 51 -14.42 -8.34 -7.74
CA VAL A 51 -13.04 -8.75 -7.97
C VAL A 51 -12.17 -7.51 -7.93
N THR A 52 -11.10 -7.52 -7.13
CA THR A 52 -10.24 -6.36 -6.94
C THR A 52 -8.80 -6.74 -6.63
N GLY A 53 -7.85 -5.95 -7.12
CA GLY A 53 -6.44 -5.97 -6.70
C GLY A 53 -6.10 -4.97 -5.59
N THR A 54 -7.10 -4.20 -5.09
CA THR A 54 -6.94 -3.18 -4.03
C THR A 54 -8.12 -3.25 -3.05
N PRO A 55 -8.17 -4.28 -2.18
CA PRO A 55 -9.35 -4.57 -1.36
C PRO A 55 -9.56 -3.61 -0.17
N GLN A 56 -8.62 -2.71 0.11
CA GLN A 56 -8.60 -1.87 1.31
C GLN A 56 -9.90 -1.08 1.53
N SER A 57 -10.45 -0.53 0.46
CA SER A 57 -11.70 0.25 0.56
C SER A 57 -12.92 -0.61 0.85
N ILE A 58 -12.86 -1.91 0.58
CA ILE A 58 -13.97 -2.85 0.80
C ILE A 58 -14.00 -3.25 2.26
N PHE A 59 -12.85 -3.59 2.82
CA PHE A 59 -12.74 -3.97 4.24
C PHE A 59 -12.98 -2.80 5.21
N LEU A 60 -12.96 -1.56 4.73
CA LEU A 60 -13.27 -0.36 5.50
C LEU A 60 -14.75 0.08 5.34
N GLN A 61 -15.64 -0.83 4.94
CA GLN A 61 -17.08 -0.63 4.93
C GLN A 61 -17.73 -1.29 6.14
N THR A 62 -18.77 -0.65 6.68
CA THR A 62 -19.58 -1.26 7.74
C THR A 62 -20.47 -2.37 7.17
N ARG A 63 -20.84 -3.34 8.00
CA ARG A 63 -21.80 -4.40 7.62
C ARG A 63 -23.16 -3.82 7.30
N GLU A 64 -23.60 -2.80 8.04
CA GLU A 64 -24.85 -2.08 7.82
C GLU A 64 -24.94 -1.39 6.46
N SER A 65 -23.79 -1.01 5.89
CA SER A 65 -23.75 -0.45 4.54
C SER A 65 -24.32 -1.38 3.47
N GLY A 66 -24.38 -2.68 3.76
CA GLY A 66 -24.76 -3.72 2.81
C GLY A 66 -23.74 -3.96 1.71
N TRP A 67 -22.56 -3.30 1.77
CA TRP A 67 -21.46 -3.43 0.81
C TRP A 67 -20.23 -4.13 1.40
N HIS A 68 -20.23 -4.37 2.70
CA HIS A 68 -19.20 -5.21 3.32
C HIS A 68 -19.31 -6.64 2.78
N PRO A 69 -18.21 -7.31 2.42
CA PRO A 69 -18.25 -8.67 1.86
C PRO A 69 -18.71 -9.67 2.93
N LEU A 70 -19.63 -10.55 2.57
CA LEU A 70 -20.04 -11.67 3.42
C LEU A 70 -18.98 -12.77 3.50
N PHE A 71 -18.16 -12.88 2.46
CA PHE A 71 -16.99 -13.74 2.42
C PHE A 71 -15.95 -13.14 1.49
N THR A 72 -14.70 -13.46 1.73
CA THR A 72 -13.58 -13.04 0.90
C THR A 72 -12.75 -14.25 0.52
N HIS A 73 -12.29 -14.29 -0.73
CA HIS A 73 -11.40 -15.34 -1.22
C HIS A 73 -10.22 -14.74 -1.96
N TYR A 74 -9.01 -15.15 -1.58
CA TYR A 74 -7.79 -14.76 -2.27
C TYR A 74 -7.45 -15.74 -3.39
N PHE A 75 -7.36 -15.23 -4.61
CA PHE A 75 -6.89 -16.00 -5.76
C PHE A 75 -5.39 -15.82 -5.93
N LYS A 76 -4.64 -16.89 -5.69
CA LYS A 76 -3.17 -16.88 -5.89
C LYS A 76 -2.84 -16.67 -7.36
N PRO A 77 -1.96 -15.72 -7.70
CA PRO A 77 -1.52 -15.56 -9.07
C PRO A 77 -0.71 -16.76 -9.53
N GLY A 78 -0.69 -16.99 -10.84
CA GLY A 78 0.14 -18.04 -11.45
C GLY A 78 1.64 -17.75 -11.32
N LYS A 79 2.47 -18.77 -11.46
CA LYS A 79 3.93 -18.72 -11.23
C LYS A 79 4.68 -17.70 -12.08
N SER A 80 4.17 -17.33 -13.25
CA SER A 80 4.79 -16.35 -14.15
C SER A 80 4.38 -14.90 -13.89
N TYR A 81 3.52 -14.66 -12.89
CA TYR A 81 3.12 -13.32 -12.51
C TYR A 81 4.21 -12.61 -11.71
N LEU A 82 4.67 -11.46 -12.21
CA LEU A 82 5.55 -10.60 -11.44
C LEU A 82 4.67 -9.63 -10.63
N GLY A 83 4.55 -9.89 -9.36
CA GLY A 83 3.72 -9.13 -8.42
C GLY A 83 4.52 -8.28 -7.45
N GLY A 84 3.87 -7.84 -6.37
CA GLY A 84 4.46 -6.98 -5.36
C GLY A 84 5.75 -7.51 -4.76
N ASP A 85 5.80 -8.78 -4.39
CA ASP A 85 6.99 -9.38 -3.74
C ASP A 85 8.22 -9.48 -4.65
N PHE A 86 8.01 -9.48 -5.98
CA PHE A 86 9.13 -9.42 -6.93
C PHE A 86 9.77 -8.03 -6.94
N PHE A 87 8.95 -6.96 -6.97
CA PHE A 87 9.46 -5.59 -7.04
C PHE A 87 9.79 -5.00 -5.66
N PHE A 88 9.12 -5.47 -4.61
CA PHE A 88 9.23 -4.97 -3.24
C PHE A 88 9.40 -6.13 -2.26
N PRO A 89 10.53 -6.87 -2.34
CA PRO A 89 10.80 -7.98 -1.42
C PRO A 89 10.94 -7.47 0.02
N LYS A 90 10.71 -8.36 0.99
CA LYS A 90 10.80 -8.04 2.43
C LYS A 90 12.19 -7.52 2.83
N THR A 91 13.23 -7.92 2.11
CA THR A 91 14.62 -7.53 2.39
C THR A 91 15.33 -7.14 1.10
N GLY A 92 16.05 -6.03 1.15
CA GLY A 92 16.86 -5.57 0.03
C GLY A 92 16.04 -4.85 -1.06
N LYS A 93 16.71 -4.57 -2.15
CA LYS A 93 16.18 -3.96 -3.37
C LYS A 93 16.54 -4.87 -4.55
N PRO A 94 15.58 -5.26 -5.41
CA PRO A 94 15.89 -6.11 -6.57
C PRO A 94 16.68 -5.33 -7.63
N ASP A 95 17.45 -6.05 -8.46
CA ASP A 95 18.30 -5.47 -9.50
C ASP A 95 17.47 -4.72 -10.57
N CYS A 96 16.21 -5.09 -10.75
CA CYS A 96 15.29 -4.41 -11.67
C CYS A 96 14.78 -3.06 -11.17
N VAL A 97 15.24 -2.56 -10.03
CA VAL A 97 14.88 -1.23 -9.50
C VAL A 97 16.12 -0.35 -9.44
N THR A 98 16.02 0.84 -10.02
CA THR A 98 17.07 1.87 -9.98
C THR A 98 16.53 3.13 -9.32
N TYR A 99 17.24 3.63 -8.30
CA TYR A 99 16.88 4.89 -7.66
C TYR A 99 17.36 6.06 -8.50
N LEU A 100 16.45 7.01 -8.74
CA LEU A 100 16.71 8.21 -9.55
C LEU A 100 17.82 9.08 -8.98
N ASP A 101 17.92 9.17 -7.65
CA ASP A 101 18.94 9.95 -6.95
C ASP A 101 20.36 9.46 -7.22
N ASN A 102 20.54 8.24 -7.73
CA ASN A 102 21.83 7.67 -8.10
C ASN A 102 22.23 7.95 -9.56
N LEU A 103 21.35 8.62 -10.34
CA LEU A 103 21.56 8.88 -11.76
C LEU A 103 21.87 10.36 -12.00
N GLN A 104 22.83 10.63 -12.89
CA GLN A 104 23.15 12.01 -13.32
C GLN A 104 22.20 12.51 -14.40
N GLN A 105 21.76 11.60 -15.27
CA GLN A 105 20.90 11.90 -16.43
C GLN A 105 19.81 10.83 -16.53
N PRO A 106 18.80 10.87 -15.62
CA PRO A 106 17.83 9.79 -15.50
C PRO A 106 17.01 9.55 -16.78
N GLU A 107 16.63 10.60 -17.51
CA GLU A 107 15.90 10.46 -18.77
C GLU A 107 16.72 9.73 -19.83
N ARG A 108 18.02 10.02 -19.93
CA ARG A 108 18.95 9.32 -20.83
C ARG A 108 19.08 7.86 -20.48
N ASP A 109 19.26 7.54 -19.20
CA ASP A 109 19.34 6.14 -18.73
C ASP A 109 18.08 5.36 -19.10
N VAL A 110 16.89 5.96 -18.91
CA VAL A 110 15.60 5.38 -19.26
C VAL A 110 15.50 5.14 -20.77
N VAL A 111 15.88 6.12 -21.60
CA VAL A 111 15.83 6.00 -23.08
C VAL A 111 16.76 4.90 -23.55
N ILE A 112 18.02 4.89 -23.10
CA ILE A 112 19.00 3.86 -23.48
C ILE A 112 18.52 2.47 -23.07
N ARG A 113 18.04 2.33 -21.84
CA ARG A 113 17.48 1.05 -21.35
C ARG A 113 16.30 0.60 -22.20
N HIS A 114 15.39 1.50 -22.51
CA HIS A 114 14.21 1.15 -23.29
C HIS A 114 14.57 0.79 -24.76
N LEU A 115 15.50 1.49 -25.38
CA LEU A 115 16.00 1.13 -26.71
C LEU A 115 16.63 -0.27 -26.72
N LEU A 116 17.47 -0.60 -25.73
CA LEU A 116 18.04 -1.93 -25.56
C LEU A 116 16.97 -3.01 -25.45
N VAL A 117 16.00 -2.81 -24.56
CA VAL A 117 14.91 -3.77 -24.31
C VAL A 117 14.00 -3.89 -25.53
N SER A 118 13.71 -2.79 -26.21
CA SER A 118 12.93 -2.81 -27.45
C SER A 118 13.65 -3.60 -28.55
N ALA A 119 14.96 -3.38 -28.72
CA ALA A 119 15.77 -4.14 -29.67
C ALA A 119 15.76 -5.63 -29.33
N GLN A 120 15.93 -6.00 -28.06
CA GLN A 120 15.87 -7.39 -27.60
C GLN A 120 14.53 -8.04 -27.93
N ILE A 121 13.39 -7.36 -27.64
CA ILE A 121 12.05 -7.88 -27.88
C ILE A 121 11.79 -8.01 -29.39
N LEU A 122 12.05 -6.97 -30.17
CA LEU A 122 11.74 -6.94 -31.61
C LEU A 122 12.63 -7.91 -32.39
N ALA A 123 13.91 -8.02 -32.05
CA ALA A 123 14.82 -8.98 -32.67
C ALA A 123 14.47 -10.45 -32.29
N SER A 124 13.86 -10.66 -31.14
CA SER A 124 13.35 -11.99 -30.71
C SER A 124 11.97 -12.35 -31.33
N GLY A 125 11.44 -11.55 -32.25
CA GLY A 125 10.14 -11.76 -32.89
C GLY A 125 8.93 -11.22 -32.09
N GLY A 126 9.15 -10.46 -31.02
CA GLY A 126 8.10 -9.72 -30.35
C GLY A 126 7.62 -8.54 -31.21
N ILE A 127 6.40 -8.09 -30.97
CA ILE A 127 5.74 -7.06 -31.81
C ILE A 127 5.75 -5.68 -31.18
N THR A 128 5.88 -5.59 -29.86
CA THR A 128 5.80 -4.31 -29.13
C THR A 128 6.68 -4.29 -27.88
N SER A 129 7.22 -3.14 -27.60
CA SER A 129 7.91 -2.79 -26.35
C SER A 129 7.43 -1.44 -25.88
N THR A 130 7.05 -1.35 -24.61
CA THR A 130 6.52 -0.11 -24.03
C THR A 130 7.35 0.33 -22.82
N CYS A 131 7.69 1.62 -22.81
CA CYS A 131 8.16 2.36 -21.64
C CYS A 131 7.02 3.22 -21.11
N LEU A 132 6.71 3.10 -19.83
CA LEU A 132 5.70 3.92 -19.17
C LEU A 132 6.36 5.01 -18.33
N ILE A 133 6.03 6.27 -18.63
CA ILE A 133 6.55 7.44 -17.92
C ILE A 133 5.40 8.09 -17.16
N HIS A 134 5.51 8.09 -15.84
CA HIS A 134 4.44 8.57 -14.94
C HIS A 134 4.92 9.76 -14.10
N PRO A 135 5.00 10.99 -14.69
CA PRO A 135 5.64 12.12 -14.02
C PRO A 135 4.74 12.81 -12.99
N SER A 136 3.50 13.13 -13.36
CA SER A 136 2.58 13.95 -12.56
C SER A 136 1.17 13.90 -13.15
N VAL A 137 0.20 14.47 -12.44
CA VAL A 137 -1.14 14.74 -12.96
C VAL A 137 -1.22 15.98 -13.85
N LYS A 138 -0.17 16.82 -13.83
CA LYS A 138 -0.16 18.12 -14.55
C LYS A 138 0.23 17.90 -16.00
N GLN A 139 -0.62 18.38 -16.94
CA GLN A 139 -0.39 18.27 -18.39
C GLN A 139 0.92 18.94 -18.84
N ALA A 140 1.29 20.08 -18.25
CA ALA A 140 2.58 20.74 -18.54
C ALA A 140 3.79 19.86 -18.19
N ALA A 141 3.68 18.98 -17.19
CA ALA A 141 4.73 18.02 -16.90
C ALA A 141 4.82 16.93 -17.97
N HIS A 142 3.68 16.47 -18.50
CA HIS A 142 3.66 15.47 -19.58
C HIS A 142 4.39 15.98 -20.82
N GLN A 143 4.11 17.23 -21.24
CA GLN A 143 4.80 17.82 -22.40
C GLN A 143 6.29 17.96 -22.16
N ARG A 144 6.71 18.49 -20.99
CA ARG A 144 8.14 18.64 -20.66
C ARG A 144 8.88 17.31 -20.69
N PHE A 145 8.25 16.22 -20.19
CA PHE A 145 8.86 14.90 -20.26
C PHE A 145 8.92 14.36 -21.69
N ALA A 146 7.91 14.63 -22.52
CA ALA A 146 7.93 14.25 -23.93
C ALA A 146 9.05 14.98 -24.69
N ASP A 147 9.22 16.27 -24.44
CA ASP A 147 10.31 17.07 -25.01
C ASP A 147 11.68 16.50 -24.57
N SER A 148 11.86 16.25 -23.27
CA SER A 148 13.09 15.67 -22.73
C SER A 148 13.40 14.28 -23.32
N ILE A 149 12.41 13.40 -23.50
CA ILE A 149 12.61 12.08 -24.12
C ILE A 149 13.03 12.25 -25.60
N ASN A 150 12.42 13.19 -26.34
CA ASN A 150 12.84 13.47 -27.72
C ASN A 150 14.26 14.01 -27.79
N ASP A 151 14.65 14.92 -26.90
CA ASP A 151 16.02 15.45 -26.82
C ASP A 151 17.04 14.31 -26.56
N GLU A 152 16.71 13.35 -25.68
CA GLU A 152 17.56 12.19 -25.42
C GLU A 152 17.59 11.19 -26.57
N LEU A 153 16.52 11.02 -27.32
CA LEU A 153 16.50 10.23 -28.55
C LEU A 153 17.39 10.88 -29.64
N ASP A 154 17.36 12.20 -29.76
CA ASP A 154 18.25 12.93 -30.69
C ASP A 154 19.71 12.85 -30.26
N TRP A 155 19.99 12.91 -28.96
CA TRP A 155 21.32 12.62 -28.43
C TRP A 155 21.76 11.19 -28.78
N CYS A 156 20.89 10.19 -28.65
CA CYS A 156 21.18 8.81 -29.03
C CYS A 156 21.54 8.69 -30.53
N LYS A 157 20.82 9.34 -31.42
CA LYS A 157 21.12 9.38 -32.87
C LYS A 157 22.50 9.99 -33.12
N ALA A 158 22.79 11.12 -32.48
CA ALA A 158 24.08 11.83 -32.68
C ALA A 158 25.29 11.04 -32.13
N ASN A 159 25.09 10.12 -31.19
CA ASN A 159 26.15 9.36 -30.51
C ASN A 159 26.11 7.85 -30.80
N LEU A 160 25.42 7.43 -31.85
CA LEU A 160 25.05 6.03 -32.14
C LEU A 160 26.28 5.09 -32.14
N HIS A 161 27.37 5.43 -32.79
CA HIS A 161 28.58 4.63 -32.86
C HIS A 161 29.68 5.08 -31.89
N GLY A 162 29.30 5.67 -30.79
CA GLY A 162 30.21 6.21 -29.77
C GLY A 162 29.75 5.92 -28.35
N ALA A 163 29.31 6.99 -27.67
CA ALA A 163 28.91 6.90 -26.29
C ALA A 163 27.65 6.02 -26.09
N LEU A 164 26.71 6.04 -27.03
CA LEU A 164 25.51 5.18 -26.95
C LEU A 164 25.89 3.70 -27.08
N GLU A 165 26.70 3.31 -28.04
CA GLU A 165 27.12 1.91 -28.20
C GLU A 165 27.84 1.40 -26.96
N THR A 166 28.71 2.23 -26.35
CA THR A 166 29.40 1.88 -25.11
C THR A 166 28.43 1.59 -23.97
N GLU A 167 27.45 2.45 -23.79
CA GLU A 167 26.48 2.30 -22.71
C GLU A 167 25.51 1.13 -22.99
N LEU A 168 25.06 0.95 -24.23
CA LEU A 168 24.24 -0.21 -24.63
C LEU A 168 24.97 -1.53 -24.39
N ARG A 169 26.27 -1.60 -24.70
CA ARG A 169 27.08 -2.78 -24.45
C ARG A 169 27.17 -3.12 -22.96
N LYS A 170 27.39 -2.12 -22.13
CA LYS A 170 27.42 -2.25 -20.68
C LYS A 170 26.08 -2.75 -20.17
N GLN A 171 24.96 -2.12 -20.53
CA GLN A 171 23.63 -2.53 -20.09
C GLN A 171 23.21 -3.89 -20.65
N HIS A 172 23.64 -4.25 -21.88
CA HIS A 172 23.39 -5.58 -22.42
C HIS A 172 24.06 -6.69 -21.59
N THR A 173 25.25 -6.45 -21.04
CA THR A 173 25.88 -7.44 -20.14
C THR A 173 25.11 -7.65 -18.85
N LEU A 174 24.38 -6.63 -18.40
CA LEU A 174 23.56 -6.65 -17.19
C LEU A 174 22.16 -7.23 -17.41
N LEU A 175 21.74 -7.53 -18.65
CA LEU A 175 20.48 -8.23 -18.89
C LEU A 175 20.53 -9.61 -18.24
N GLY A 176 19.61 -9.85 -17.34
CA GLY A 176 19.43 -11.13 -16.67
C GLY A 176 18.86 -12.22 -17.58
N PRO A 177 18.57 -13.41 -17.04
CA PRO A 177 17.89 -14.47 -17.77
C PRO A 177 16.50 -14.00 -18.18
N THR A 178 16.28 -13.93 -19.51
CA THR A 178 15.01 -13.51 -20.12
C THR A 178 14.12 -14.71 -20.45
N LYS A 179 12.84 -14.48 -20.65
CA LYS A 179 11.88 -15.51 -21.12
C LYS A 179 12.20 -15.96 -22.55
N SER A 180 12.80 -15.09 -23.36
CA SER A 180 13.35 -15.39 -24.68
C SER A 180 14.87 -15.52 -24.61
N ALA A 181 15.49 -16.14 -25.65
CA ALA A 181 16.94 -16.18 -25.74
C ALA A 181 17.52 -14.76 -25.82
N LYS A 182 18.63 -14.55 -25.14
CA LYS A 182 19.35 -13.26 -25.19
C LYS A 182 19.92 -13.09 -26.59
N VAL A 183 19.53 -12.01 -27.24
CA VAL A 183 19.99 -11.66 -28.60
C VAL A 183 21.47 -11.21 -28.57
N PRO A 184 22.33 -11.62 -29.53
CA PRO A 184 23.68 -11.15 -29.63
C PRO A 184 23.76 -9.62 -29.73
N PHE A 185 24.78 -9.02 -29.13
CA PHE A 185 24.93 -7.55 -29.10
C PHE A 185 24.97 -6.90 -30.48
N SER A 186 25.54 -7.60 -31.48
CA SER A 186 25.56 -7.10 -32.87
C SER A 186 24.15 -6.88 -33.42
N GLU A 187 23.27 -7.86 -33.23
CA GLU A 187 21.87 -7.77 -33.67
C GLU A 187 21.08 -6.71 -32.87
N ILE A 188 21.42 -6.50 -31.58
CA ILE A 188 20.87 -5.39 -30.78
C ILE A 188 21.28 -4.05 -31.40
N MET A 189 22.58 -3.89 -31.78
CA MET A 189 23.04 -2.65 -32.39
C MET A 189 22.42 -2.39 -33.76
N ASP A 190 22.26 -3.43 -34.58
CA ASP A 190 21.58 -3.33 -35.88
C ASP A 190 20.13 -2.84 -35.68
N LYS A 191 19.41 -3.43 -34.72
CA LYS A 191 18.01 -3.05 -34.44
C LYS A 191 17.89 -1.65 -33.81
N VAL A 192 18.79 -1.27 -32.90
CA VAL A 192 18.81 0.10 -32.35
C VAL A 192 19.12 1.11 -33.45
N THR A 193 20.04 0.78 -34.36
CA THR A 193 20.36 1.63 -35.51
C THR A 193 19.16 1.81 -36.41
N GLU A 194 18.43 0.73 -36.73
CA GLU A 194 17.19 0.76 -37.50
C GLU A 194 16.15 1.66 -36.84
N LEU A 195 15.85 1.44 -35.55
CA LEU A 195 14.88 2.23 -34.78
C LEU A 195 15.19 3.72 -34.80
N LEU A 196 16.46 4.09 -34.58
CA LEU A 196 16.87 5.49 -34.50
C LEU A 196 16.94 6.17 -35.88
N THR A 197 17.50 5.49 -36.90
CA THR A 197 17.67 6.04 -38.23
C THR A 197 16.36 6.23 -38.96
N ASN A 198 15.44 5.26 -38.81
CA ASN A 198 14.14 5.30 -39.46
C ASN A 198 13.07 6.02 -38.61
N ASN A 199 13.39 6.49 -37.39
CA ASN A 199 12.44 7.04 -36.41
C ASN A 199 11.30 6.07 -36.09
N GLU A 200 11.61 4.77 -35.95
CA GLU A 200 10.64 3.72 -35.66
C GLU A 200 10.34 3.63 -34.15
N PHE A 201 10.12 4.76 -33.52
CA PHE A 201 9.70 4.89 -32.13
C PHE A 201 8.56 5.90 -32.03
N LYS A 202 7.78 5.80 -30.96
CA LYS A 202 6.65 6.69 -30.71
C LYS A 202 6.76 7.28 -29.32
N VAL A 203 6.55 8.60 -29.20
CA VAL A 203 6.44 9.31 -27.93
C VAL A 203 5.01 9.82 -27.81
N LEU A 204 4.22 9.17 -26.96
CA LEU A 204 2.76 9.37 -26.86
C LEU A 204 2.41 10.02 -25.52
N ILE A 205 1.65 11.11 -25.56
CA ILE A 205 1.12 11.77 -24.37
C ILE A 205 -0.33 11.34 -24.18
N MET A 206 -0.58 10.56 -23.10
CA MET A 206 -1.90 10.07 -22.74
C MET A 206 -2.48 10.89 -21.59
N ASN A 207 -3.43 11.76 -21.87
CA ASN A 207 -4.11 12.61 -20.89
C ASN A 207 -5.59 12.83 -21.28
N GLY A 208 -6.38 13.49 -20.43
CA GLY A 208 -7.80 13.71 -20.68
C GLY A 208 -8.16 14.62 -21.88
N LYS A 209 -7.16 15.13 -22.62
CA LYS A 209 -7.33 15.94 -23.83
C LYS A 209 -6.82 15.26 -25.11
N THR A 210 -5.97 14.25 -24.95
CA THR A 210 -5.43 13.48 -26.07
C THR A 210 -6.15 12.13 -26.11
N ASP A 211 -6.74 11.84 -27.24
CA ASP A 211 -7.43 10.59 -27.51
C ASP A 211 -6.42 9.63 -28.14
N VAL A 212 -5.65 8.93 -27.30
CA VAL A 212 -4.67 7.93 -27.73
C VAL A 212 -5.35 6.57 -27.70
N GLU A 213 -5.52 5.99 -28.88
CA GLU A 213 -6.08 4.66 -29.01
C GLU A 213 -5.05 3.57 -28.68
N SER A 214 -5.53 2.41 -28.21
CA SER A 214 -4.65 1.26 -27.90
C SER A 214 -3.90 0.74 -29.13
N SER A 215 -4.43 0.93 -30.32
CA SER A 215 -3.80 0.61 -31.60
C SER A 215 -2.49 1.38 -31.85
N GLU A 216 -2.36 2.59 -31.31
CA GLU A 216 -1.19 3.43 -31.52
C GLU A 216 0.08 2.88 -30.85
N TYR A 217 -0.03 2.17 -29.72
CA TYR A 217 1.08 1.55 -29.00
C TYR A 217 1.04 0.02 -29.00
N ALA A 218 0.22 -0.57 -29.87
CA ALA A 218 0.14 -2.03 -30.02
C ALA A 218 1.36 -2.66 -30.68
N SER A 219 2.23 -1.87 -31.33
CA SER A 219 3.43 -2.35 -32.01
C SER A 219 4.58 -1.36 -31.93
N GLY A 220 5.82 -1.87 -32.09
CA GLY A 220 7.05 -1.09 -32.14
C GLY A 220 7.60 -0.67 -30.79
N CYS A 221 8.47 0.33 -30.79
CA CYS A 221 9.09 0.94 -29.61
C CYS A 221 8.28 2.15 -29.15
N ASN A 222 7.67 2.08 -27.96
CA ASN A 222 6.72 3.09 -27.50
C ASN A 222 7.15 3.70 -26.14
N PHE A 223 7.17 5.02 -26.07
CA PHE A 223 7.26 5.81 -24.84
C PHE A 223 5.88 6.40 -24.55
N VAL A 224 5.21 5.96 -23.50
CA VAL A 224 3.87 6.43 -23.13
C VAL A 224 3.96 7.27 -21.86
N ILE A 225 3.59 8.55 -21.97
CA ILE A 225 3.71 9.55 -20.90
C ILE A 225 2.32 9.97 -20.47
N GLY A 226 2.04 9.92 -19.16
CA GLY A 226 0.72 10.36 -18.71
C GLY A 226 0.55 10.42 -17.20
N GLY A 227 -0.66 10.79 -16.83
CA GLY A 227 -1.08 10.96 -15.44
C GLY A 227 -2.14 9.94 -15.00
N ASN A 228 -3.28 10.43 -14.53
CA ASN A 228 -4.37 9.59 -14.03
C ASN A 228 -4.95 8.61 -15.07
N THR A 229 -4.91 8.96 -16.34
CA THR A 229 -5.38 8.11 -17.45
C THR A 229 -4.60 6.80 -17.55
N LEU A 230 -3.32 6.78 -17.17
CA LEU A 230 -2.49 5.58 -17.21
C LEU A 230 -2.91 4.52 -16.18
N GLY A 231 -3.58 4.92 -15.12
CA GLY A 231 -3.95 4.03 -14.00
C GLY A 231 -5.22 3.23 -14.22
N ARG A 232 -6.01 3.49 -15.27
CA ARG A 232 -7.39 2.96 -15.37
C ARG A 232 -7.75 2.53 -16.78
N GLY A 233 -8.29 1.31 -16.91
CA GLY A 233 -8.92 0.82 -18.15
C GLY A 233 -7.97 0.69 -19.35
N VAL A 234 -6.66 0.73 -19.13
CA VAL A 234 -5.64 0.68 -20.18
C VAL A 234 -4.68 -0.46 -19.91
N THR A 235 -4.34 -1.19 -20.96
CA THR A 235 -3.30 -2.24 -20.92
C THR A 235 -2.11 -1.78 -21.76
N PHE A 236 -0.90 -1.98 -21.26
CA PHE A 236 0.33 -1.64 -21.96
C PHE A 236 1.08 -2.94 -22.33
N PRO A 237 0.89 -3.46 -23.54
CA PRO A 237 1.56 -4.68 -23.97
C PRO A 237 3.08 -4.42 -24.08
N GLY A 238 3.88 -5.45 -23.76
CA GLY A 238 5.34 -5.35 -23.81
C GLY A 238 5.96 -4.34 -22.84
N LEU A 239 5.26 -3.97 -21.75
CA LEU A 239 5.76 -3.04 -20.76
C LEU A 239 6.90 -3.67 -19.95
N GLN A 240 8.14 -3.17 -20.16
CA GLN A 240 9.35 -3.64 -19.48
C GLN A 240 10.14 -2.50 -18.82
N THR A 241 9.86 -1.24 -19.16
CA THR A 241 10.54 -0.09 -18.58
C THR A 241 9.52 0.86 -17.96
N ILE A 242 9.73 1.25 -16.72
CA ILE A 242 8.86 2.18 -15.99
C ILE A 242 9.69 3.31 -15.40
N TYR A 243 9.28 4.55 -15.66
CA TYR A 243 9.83 5.75 -15.06
C TYR A 243 8.76 6.42 -14.22
N TYR A 244 8.83 6.22 -12.90
CA TYR A 244 7.81 6.67 -11.97
C TYR A 244 8.34 7.77 -11.07
N THR A 245 7.91 9.02 -11.32
CA THR A 245 8.30 10.21 -10.53
C THR A 245 7.10 10.90 -9.88
N ARG A 246 5.90 10.32 -10.02
CA ARG A 246 4.68 10.92 -9.49
C ARG A 246 4.66 10.94 -7.97
N THR A 247 4.58 12.14 -7.42
CA THR A 247 4.40 12.37 -5.99
C THR A 247 3.02 12.95 -5.68
N ALA A 248 2.51 12.71 -4.49
CA ALA A 248 1.30 13.31 -3.96
C ALA A 248 1.57 13.85 -2.55
N LYS A 249 0.95 15.00 -2.19
CA LYS A 249 1.05 15.56 -0.84
C LYS A 249 0.45 14.63 0.23
N LYS A 250 -0.61 13.91 -0.15
CA LYS A 250 -1.28 12.90 0.68
C LYS A 250 -1.45 11.65 -0.18
N PRO A 251 -0.44 10.77 -0.22
CA PRO A 251 -0.49 9.57 -1.03
C PRO A 251 -1.58 8.62 -0.55
N GLN A 252 -2.20 7.94 -1.48
CA GLN A 252 -3.26 6.97 -1.26
C GLN A 252 -2.81 5.63 -1.81
N ALA A 253 -2.79 4.61 -0.97
CA ALA A 253 -2.22 3.30 -1.27
C ALA A 253 -2.90 2.64 -2.49
N ASP A 254 -4.23 2.62 -2.52
CA ASP A 254 -5.00 2.07 -3.62
C ASP A 254 -4.66 2.76 -4.96
N THR A 255 -4.59 4.08 -4.96
CA THR A 255 -4.28 4.88 -6.14
C THR A 255 -2.84 4.66 -6.62
N MET A 256 -1.87 4.67 -5.69
CA MET A 256 -0.46 4.40 -6.02
C MET A 256 -0.30 2.99 -6.60
N TRP A 257 -0.88 1.98 -5.95
CA TRP A 257 -0.77 0.59 -6.39
C TRP A 257 -1.34 0.35 -7.79
N GLN A 258 -2.47 0.96 -8.10
CA GLN A 258 -3.08 0.87 -9.44
C GLN A 258 -2.29 1.61 -10.52
N HIS A 259 -1.67 2.74 -10.17
CA HIS A 259 -0.89 3.54 -11.11
C HIS A 259 0.53 2.98 -11.35
N SER A 260 1.02 2.07 -10.53
CA SER A 260 2.35 1.50 -10.69
C SER A 260 2.54 0.75 -12.00
N ARG A 261 1.50 0.02 -12.44
CA ARG A 261 1.41 -0.73 -13.71
C ARG A 261 2.53 -1.74 -13.95
N MET A 262 3.45 -1.91 -13.00
CA MET A 262 4.61 -2.79 -13.15
C MET A 262 4.25 -4.28 -13.06
N PHE A 263 3.14 -4.62 -12.45
CA PHE A 263 2.71 -6.00 -12.23
C PHE A 263 2.15 -6.62 -13.50
N GLY A 264 2.37 -7.91 -13.71
CA GLY A 264 1.78 -8.62 -14.84
C GLY A 264 2.43 -9.95 -15.20
N TYR A 265 1.75 -10.71 -16.07
CA TYR A 265 2.24 -11.98 -16.62
C TYR A 265 3.16 -11.82 -17.83
N ASP A 266 3.01 -10.74 -18.58
CA ASP A 266 3.79 -10.40 -19.77
C ASP A 266 5.12 -9.70 -19.43
N ARG A 267 5.41 -9.51 -18.14
CA ARG A 267 6.68 -8.96 -17.66
C ARG A 267 7.79 -10.01 -17.74
N ASP A 268 8.97 -9.57 -18.15
CA ASP A 268 10.16 -10.41 -18.20
C ASP A 268 11.14 -9.98 -17.10
N PRO A 269 11.44 -10.84 -16.11
CA PRO A 269 12.29 -10.47 -14.98
C PRO A 269 13.71 -10.05 -15.39
N GLY A 270 14.21 -10.57 -16.52
CA GLY A 270 15.54 -10.21 -17.05
C GLY A 270 15.59 -8.87 -17.78
N MET A 271 14.44 -8.36 -18.23
CA MET A 271 14.34 -7.11 -18.98
C MET A 271 13.71 -5.97 -18.18
N MET A 272 12.86 -6.31 -17.18
CA MET A 272 12.19 -5.29 -16.36
C MET A 272 13.17 -4.31 -15.73
N MET A 273 12.82 -3.01 -15.79
CA MET A 273 13.51 -1.97 -15.06
C MET A 273 12.51 -0.91 -14.59
N VAL A 274 12.57 -0.59 -13.30
CA VAL A 274 11.78 0.46 -12.66
C VAL A 274 12.70 1.56 -12.16
N TYR A 275 12.60 2.74 -12.75
CA TYR A 275 13.26 3.95 -12.31
C TYR A 275 12.32 4.72 -11.39
N ILE A 276 12.71 4.89 -10.14
CA ILE A 276 11.85 5.43 -9.10
C ILE A 276 12.67 6.16 -8.04
N ASP A 277 12.09 7.20 -7.44
CA ASP A 277 12.66 7.85 -6.26
C ASP A 277 12.68 6.88 -5.06
N GLU A 278 13.74 6.91 -4.24
CA GLU A 278 13.89 5.99 -3.10
C GLU A 278 12.73 6.12 -2.09
N ARG A 279 12.24 7.34 -1.86
CA ARG A 279 11.11 7.58 -0.96
C ARG A 279 9.82 6.96 -1.51
N LEU A 280 9.59 7.07 -2.82
CA LEU A 280 8.43 6.44 -3.47
C LEU A 280 8.54 4.92 -3.43
N TYR A 281 9.74 4.37 -3.64
CA TYR A 281 9.99 2.94 -3.52
C TYR A 281 9.62 2.41 -2.12
N LYS A 282 10.03 3.12 -1.06
CA LYS A 282 9.67 2.77 0.32
C LYS A 282 8.15 2.76 0.53
N LEU A 283 7.43 3.77 0.01
CA LEU A 283 5.96 3.79 0.08
C LEU A 283 5.31 2.59 -0.62
N PHE A 284 5.82 2.19 -1.78
CA PHE A 284 5.34 0.99 -2.47
C PHE A 284 5.67 -0.30 -1.70
N ALA A 285 6.83 -0.38 -1.08
CA ALA A 285 7.20 -1.50 -0.22
C ALA A 285 6.25 -1.62 1.00
N ASP A 286 5.90 -0.49 1.60
CA ASP A 286 4.92 -0.43 2.69
C ASP A 286 3.52 -0.87 2.24
N ILE A 287 3.09 -0.44 1.04
CA ILE A 287 1.82 -0.89 0.45
C ILE A 287 1.85 -2.40 0.20
N ASN A 288 2.97 -2.93 -0.30
CA ASN A 288 3.13 -4.38 -0.51
C ASN A 288 3.06 -5.15 0.81
N ALA A 289 3.72 -4.65 1.85
CA ALA A 289 3.67 -5.27 3.18
C ALA A 289 2.24 -5.31 3.73
N THR A 290 1.49 -4.20 3.61
CA THR A 290 0.07 -4.15 4.01
C THR A 290 -0.79 -5.10 3.18
N ASN A 291 -0.59 -5.18 1.86
CA ASN A 291 -1.32 -6.13 1.02
C ASN A 291 -1.06 -7.58 1.43
N ASN A 292 0.20 -7.91 1.75
CA ASN A 292 0.57 -9.25 2.23
C ASN A 292 -0.05 -9.56 3.60
N ALA A 293 -0.16 -8.57 4.49
CA ALA A 293 -0.85 -8.71 5.76
C ALA A 293 -2.35 -8.97 5.57
N ILE A 294 -3.01 -8.24 4.66
CA ILE A 294 -4.41 -8.47 4.29
C ILE A 294 -4.60 -9.88 3.74
N ILE A 295 -3.75 -10.31 2.80
CA ILE A 295 -3.80 -11.65 2.21
C ILE A 295 -3.67 -12.72 3.29
N SER A 296 -2.72 -12.56 4.21
CA SER A 296 -2.51 -13.50 5.32
C SER A 296 -3.74 -13.63 6.21
N GLN A 297 -4.40 -12.53 6.55
CA GLN A 297 -5.63 -12.54 7.34
C GLN A 297 -6.77 -13.26 6.61
N VAL A 298 -6.96 -12.97 5.31
CA VAL A 298 -7.98 -13.62 4.47
C VAL A 298 -7.72 -15.13 4.37
N GLU A 299 -6.46 -15.57 4.17
CA GLU A 299 -6.10 -16.99 4.09
C GLU A 299 -6.28 -17.72 5.43
N GLN A 300 -6.20 -17.01 6.55
CA GLN A 300 -6.47 -17.55 7.88
C GLN A 300 -7.96 -17.55 8.24
N GLY A 301 -8.81 -16.97 7.38
CA GLY A 301 -10.26 -16.94 7.59
C GLY A 301 -10.72 -15.88 8.58
N PHE A 302 -10.00 -14.76 8.71
CA PHE A 302 -10.47 -13.64 9.52
C PHE A 302 -11.67 -12.97 8.83
N ASP A 303 -12.77 -12.84 9.54
CA ASP A 303 -13.97 -12.15 9.07
C ASP A 303 -13.79 -10.62 9.10
N ASP A 304 -12.95 -10.14 10.01
CA ASP A 304 -12.68 -8.72 10.22
C ASP A 304 -11.20 -8.42 9.93
N VAL A 305 -10.93 -8.05 8.69
CA VAL A 305 -9.58 -7.78 8.19
C VAL A 305 -9.14 -6.38 8.60
N LYS A 306 -8.06 -6.29 9.37
CA LYS A 306 -7.49 -5.01 9.82
C LYS A 306 -6.44 -4.49 8.86
N ILE A 307 -6.46 -3.18 8.67
CA ILE A 307 -5.60 -2.48 7.72
C ILE A 307 -4.74 -1.48 8.48
N TYR A 308 -3.44 -1.48 8.20
CA TYR A 308 -2.54 -0.45 8.71
C TYR A 308 -1.57 0.04 7.63
N TYR A 309 -1.17 1.29 7.75
CA TYR A 309 -0.20 1.94 6.87
C TYR A 309 0.77 2.80 7.67
N PRO A 310 1.97 3.08 7.15
CA PRO A 310 2.85 4.09 7.72
C PRO A 310 2.16 5.46 7.80
N GLU A 311 2.58 6.25 8.78
CA GLU A 311 2.08 7.61 8.94
C GLU A 311 2.25 8.42 7.64
N GLY A 312 1.20 9.12 7.25
CA GLY A 312 1.18 9.92 6.02
C GLY A 312 0.73 9.20 4.76
N LEU A 313 0.55 7.87 4.79
CA LEU A 313 -0.05 7.07 3.73
C LEU A 313 -1.49 6.73 4.11
N ASN A 314 -2.46 7.07 3.24
CA ASN A 314 -3.86 6.76 3.47
C ASN A 314 -4.25 5.48 2.70
N PRO A 315 -5.16 4.63 3.23
CA PRO A 315 -5.60 3.42 2.54
C PRO A 315 -6.28 3.72 1.20
N THR A 316 -7.15 4.73 1.18
CA THR A 316 -7.95 5.14 0.03
C THR A 316 -8.33 6.61 0.12
N ARG A 317 -9.11 7.10 -0.83
CA ARG A 317 -9.60 8.48 -0.87
C ARG A 317 -10.59 8.76 0.27
N LYS A 318 -10.48 9.95 0.85
CA LYS A 318 -11.33 10.38 1.97
C LYS A 318 -12.84 10.27 1.71
N ASN A 319 -13.27 10.40 0.45
CA ASN A 319 -14.67 10.27 0.06
C ASN A 319 -15.14 8.81 -0.15
N VAL A 320 -14.29 7.84 0.11
CA VAL A 320 -14.62 6.41 0.10
C VAL A 320 -14.75 5.88 1.53
N LEU A 321 -14.12 6.55 2.49
CA LEU A 321 -14.17 6.16 3.91
C LEU A 321 -15.41 6.77 4.58
N ASP A 322 -16.10 5.97 5.36
CA ASP A 322 -17.07 6.43 6.34
C ASP A 322 -16.32 6.90 7.59
N THR A 323 -16.15 8.22 7.70
CA THR A 323 -15.34 8.81 8.78
C THR A 323 -16.02 8.72 10.14
N ASP A 324 -17.30 8.42 10.20
CA ASP A 324 -18.05 8.29 11.47
C ASP A 324 -17.83 6.89 12.06
N HIS A 325 -17.60 5.88 11.21
CA HIS A 325 -17.41 4.49 11.62
C HIS A 325 -15.96 4.00 11.44
N VAL A 326 -15.09 4.71 10.72
CA VAL A 326 -13.67 4.34 10.58
C VAL A 326 -12.82 5.10 11.57
N THR A 327 -12.22 4.36 12.50
CA THR A 327 -11.25 4.89 13.45
C THR A 327 -9.83 4.72 12.95
N ALA A 328 -9.01 5.77 13.15
CA ALA A 328 -7.58 5.73 12.94
C ALA A 328 -6.84 5.77 14.28
N ILE A 329 -6.04 4.75 14.56
CA ILE A 329 -5.22 4.65 15.77
C ILE A 329 -3.77 4.85 15.37
N SER A 330 -3.17 5.97 15.80
CA SER A 330 -1.78 6.30 15.48
C SER A 330 -0.81 5.56 16.39
N GLY A 331 0.19 4.92 15.80
CA GLY A 331 1.33 4.38 16.54
C GLY A 331 2.15 5.49 17.20
N GLY A 332 2.93 5.14 18.21
CA GLY A 332 3.72 6.10 19.01
C GLY A 332 2.90 6.89 20.03
N THR A 333 1.58 6.93 19.90
CA THR A 333 0.67 7.59 20.83
C THR A 333 0.34 6.65 22.00
N ASN A 334 0.24 7.23 23.20
CA ASN A 334 -0.18 6.52 24.39
C ASN A 334 -1.70 6.65 24.57
N TYR A 335 -2.38 5.52 24.65
CA TYR A 335 -3.83 5.44 24.82
C TYR A 335 -4.16 4.82 26.17
N TYR A 336 -5.08 5.42 26.91
CA TYR A 336 -5.59 4.94 28.19
C TYR A 336 -7.05 5.36 28.37
N PRO A 337 -7.88 4.59 29.11
CA PRO A 337 -9.26 4.97 29.40
C PRO A 337 -9.30 6.16 30.38
N PHE A 338 -10.17 7.12 30.13
CA PHE A 338 -10.43 8.22 31.08
C PHE A 338 -11.29 7.75 32.25
N ASN A 339 -12.25 6.88 31.97
CA ASN A 339 -13.20 6.34 32.95
C ASN A 339 -13.13 4.82 32.92
N PRO A 340 -12.06 4.19 33.48
CA PRO A 340 -12.05 2.74 33.63
C PRO A 340 -13.16 2.35 34.61
N ASP A 341 -14.12 1.55 34.15
CA ASP A 341 -15.21 1.08 34.94
C ASP A 341 -15.09 -0.43 35.14
N ASN A 342 -15.41 -0.89 36.35
CA ASN A 342 -15.62 -2.29 36.71
C ASN A 342 -14.59 -3.30 36.12
N ASN A 343 -13.30 -3.04 36.34
CA ASN A 343 -12.24 -3.98 35.99
C ASN A 343 -12.40 -5.32 36.72
N THR A 344 -12.11 -6.43 36.05
CA THR A 344 -11.94 -7.75 36.65
C THR A 344 -10.58 -7.79 37.40
N ILE A 345 -10.58 -7.21 38.59
CA ILE A 345 -9.35 -6.91 39.35
C ILE A 345 -8.58 -8.18 39.68
N ASP A 346 -9.29 -9.22 40.13
CA ASP A 346 -8.68 -10.46 40.59
C ASP A 346 -8.03 -11.22 39.42
N GLU A 347 -8.67 -11.28 38.28
CA GLU A 347 -8.14 -11.90 37.05
C GLU A 347 -6.90 -11.18 36.56
N ILE A 348 -6.96 -9.85 36.44
CA ILE A 348 -5.79 -9.05 36.02
C ILE A 348 -4.64 -9.18 37.06
N THR A 349 -4.97 -9.15 38.36
CA THR A 349 -3.99 -9.31 39.41
C THR A 349 -3.28 -10.67 39.35
N ASN A 350 -4.06 -11.74 39.10
CA ASN A 350 -3.52 -13.10 38.94
C ASN A 350 -2.62 -13.21 37.68
N LEU A 351 -3.06 -12.65 36.55
CA LEU A 351 -2.26 -12.64 35.32
C LEU A 351 -0.96 -11.86 35.47
N LEU A 352 -0.98 -10.78 36.24
CA LEU A 352 0.16 -9.93 36.49
C LEU A 352 1.01 -10.36 37.72
N ALA A 353 0.62 -11.40 38.47
CA ALA A 353 1.35 -11.88 39.65
C ALA A 353 2.81 -12.27 39.34
N PRO A 354 3.15 -12.86 38.17
CA PRO A 354 4.56 -13.19 37.85
C PRO A 354 5.44 -11.96 37.60
N PHE A 355 4.85 -10.78 37.40
CA PHE A 355 5.55 -9.55 37.04
C PHE A 355 5.52 -8.59 38.22
N ASN A 356 6.66 -8.40 38.88
CA ASN A 356 6.77 -7.50 40.03
C ASN A 356 7.13 -6.06 39.59
N ASP A 357 7.17 -5.13 40.56
CA ASP A 357 7.47 -3.72 40.28
C ASP A 357 8.99 -3.40 40.36
N ASP A 358 9.80 -4.38 40.72
CA ASP A 358 11.25 -4.22 40.91
C ASP A 358 11.96 -4.13 39.55
N GLU A 359 11.40 -4.77 38.54
CA GLU A 359 11.91 -4.69 37.17
C GLU A 359 11.36 -3.48 36.42
N PRO A 360 12.19 -2.77 35.66
CA PRO A 360 11.73 -1.63 34.88
C PRO A 360 10.70 -2.02 33.83
N TYR A 361 10.84 -3.18 33.21
CA TYR A 361 9.90 -3.75 32.21
C TYR A 361 10.15 -5.26 32.04
N TYR A 362 9.19 -5.92 31.40
CA TYR A 362 9.27 -7.32 30.97
C TYR A 362 9.07 -7.41 29.45
N GLN A 363 9.84 -8.28 28.82
CA GLN A 363 9.58 -8.65 27.43
C GLN A 363 8.70 -9.89 27.41
N VAL A 364 7.47 -9.75 26.94
CA VAL A 364 6.45 -10.80 26.97
C VAL A 364 5.84 -11.03 25.58
N SER A 365 5.26 -12.21 25.36
CA SER A 365 4.47 -12.45 24.14
C SER A 365 3.29 -11.49 24.05
N LEU A 366 2.94 -11.05 22.85
CA LEU A 366 1.72 -10.28 22.64
C LEU A 366 0.44 -11.03 23.03
N ARG A 367 0.47 -12.37 23.10
CA ARG A 367 -0.65 -13.17 23.63
C ARG A 367 -0.91 -12.86 25.10
N VAL A 368 0.14 -12.71 25.91
CA VAL A 368 0.02 -12.33 27.33
C VAL A 368 -0.58 -10.92 27.45
N MET A 369 -0.13 -9.99 26.63
CA MET A 369 -0.69 -8.62 26.63
C MET A 369 -2.16 -8.62 26.24
N LYS A 370 -2.53 -9.38 25.21
CA LYS A 370 -3.92 -9.53 24.77
C LYS A 370 -4.79 -10.09 25.90
N GLU A 371 -4.31 -11.15 26.55
CA GLU A 371 -5.04 -11.77 27.67
C GLU A 371 -5.29 -10.76 28.80
N VAL A 372 -4.26 -10.03 29.22
CA VAL A 372 -4.42 -8.98 30.25
C VAL A 372 -5.42 -7.91 29.82
N LEU A 373 -5.32 -7.42 28.56
CA LEU A 373 -6.22 -6.40 28.04
C LEU A 373 -7.65 -6.90 27.93
N SER A 374 -7.88 -8.17 27.60
CA SER A 374 -9.24 -8.72 27.44
C SER A 374 -10.04 -8.73 28.72
N HIS A 375 -9.39 -8.66 29.88
CA HIS A 375 -10.06 -8.56 31.18
C HIS A 375 -10.30 -7.10 31.62
N VAL A 376 -9.83 -6.10 30.85
CA VAL A 376 -10.07 -4.69 31.19
C VAL A 376 -11.47 -4.29 30.74
N VAL A 377 -12.26 -3.74 31.65
CA VAL A 377 -13.58 -3.18 31.37
C VAL A 377 -13.48 -1.66 31.35
N THR A 378 -13.87 -1.07 30.24
CA THR A 378 -13.78 0.39 30.01
C THR A 378 -15.05 0.86 29.31
N ASP A 379 -15.29 2.16 29.33
CA ASP A 379 -16.30 2.79 28.50
C ASP A 379 -15.81 2.99 27.05
N HIS A 380 -16.64 3.60 26.20
CA HIS A 380 -16.41 3.76 24.75
C HIS A 380 -15.23 4.68 24.39
N ASP A 381 -14.61 5.35 25.35
CA ASP A 381 -13.49 6.28 25.10
C ASP A 381 -12.17 5.56 24.82
N PHE A 382 -12.02 4.32 25.26
CA PHE A 382 -10.83 3.49 25.13
C PHE A 382 -10.99 2.39 24.08
N LYS A 383 -11.41 2.47 23.01
CA LYS A 383 -11.47 1.53 21.86
C LYS A 383 -10.76 0.18 22.05
N LEU A 384 -11.01 -0.49 23.19
CA LEU A 384 -10.37 -1.76 23.56
C LEU A 384 -10.52 -2.85 22.48
N PRO A 385 -11.69 -3.04 21.85
CA PRO A 385 -11.84 -4.02 20.77
C PRO A 385 -10.85 -3.79 19.62
N SER A 386 -10.61 -2.55 19.22
CA SER A 386 -9.66 -2.21 18.17
C SER A 386 -8.23 -2.55 18.57
N PHE A 387 -7.81 -2.32 19.80
CA PHE A 387 -6.47 -2.71 20.26
C PHE A 387 -6.29 -4.23 20.28
N LEU A 388 -7.28 -4.98 20.74
CA LEU A 388 -7.26 -6.45 20.72
C LEU A 388 -7.14 -6.98 19.29
N SER A 389 -7.90 -6.43 18.38
CA SER A 389 -7.89 -6.81 16.97
C SER A 389 -6.57 -6.47 16.27
N ILE A 390 -5.96 -5.31 16.57
CA ILE A 390 -4.63 -4.94 16.06
C ILE A 390 -3.56 -5.95 16.57
N ILE A 391 -3.64 -6.34 17.84
CA ILE A 391 -2.73 -7.35 18.41
C ILE A 391 -2.93 -8.70 17.71
N ASP A 392 -4.16 -9.10 17.40
CA ASP A 392 -4.44 -10.32 16.64
C ASP A 392 -3.82 -10.28 15.25
N THR A 393 -3.94 -9.16 14.56
CA THR A 393 -3.29 -8.94 13.27
C THR A 393 -1.78 -9.11 13.36
N MET A 394 -1.13 -8.49 14.36
CA MET A 394 0.31 -8.64 14.59
C MET A 394 0.70 -10.10 14.89
N LEU A 395 -0.09 -10.81 15.67
CA LEU A 395 0.12 -12.23 15.98
C LEU A 395 -0.11 -13.15 14.78
N SER A 396 -1.00 -12.78 13.86
CA SER A 396 -1.21 -13.53 12.60
C SER A 396 0.03 -13.44 11.68
N GLU A 397 0.68 -12.29 11.66
CA GLU A 397 1.91 -12.08 10.89
C GLU A 397 3.13 -12.75 11.54
N ASN A 398 3.22 -12.67 12.86
CA ASN A 398 4.29 -13.28 13.66
C ASN A 398 3.75 -13.84 14.98
N PRO A 399 3.42 -15.15 15.05
CA PRO A 399 2.87 -15.78 16.25
C PRO A 399 3.76 -15.74 17.49
N THR A 400 5.05 -15.46 17.32
CA THR A 400 6.05 -15.34 18.39
C THR A 400 6.39 -13.90 18.75
N MET A 401 5.64 -12.95 18.23
CA MET A 401 5.89 -11.52 18.43
C MET A 401 5.83 -11.15 19.93
N GLN A 402 6.80 -10.35 20.35
CA GLN A 402 6.94 -9.91 21.74
C GLN A 402 6.77 -8.38 21.83
N GLY A 403 6.15 -7.96 22.94
CA GLY A 403 6.04 -6.57 23.33
C GLY A 403 6.70 -6.30 24.70
N ILE A 404 6.53 -5.08 25.19
CA ILE A 404 7.05 -4.61 26.48
C ILE A 404 5.90 -4.42 27.44
N LEU A 405 5.94 -5.14 28.55
CA LEU A 405 5.01 -5.00 29.68
C LEU A 405 5.68 -4.23 30.81
N ILE A 406 5.03 -3.19 31.27
CA ILE A 406 5.44 -2.37 32.41
C ILE A 406 4.34 -2.52 33.47
N VAL A 407 4.68 -2.96 34.67
CA VAL A 407 3.70 -3.12 35.75
C VAL A 407 4.06 -2.14 36.88
N ARG A 408 3.06 -1.41 37.37
CA ARG A 408 3.22 -0.46 38.48
C ARG A 408 2.05 -0.62 39.44
N ARG A 409 2.36 -0.95 40.69
CA ARG A 409 1.33 -1.14 41.74
C ARG A 409 1.27 0.04 42.70
N ASN A 410 0.22 0.09 43.48
CA ASN A 410 0.01 1.07 44.55
C ASN A 410 0.18 2.54 44.11
N ARG A 411 -0.24 2.84 42.85
CA ARG A 411 -0.14 4.20 42.31
C ARG A 411 -1.29 5.08 42.86
N ASP A 412 -0.92 6.21 43.41
CA ASP A 412 -1.87 7.21 43.92
C ASP A 412 -2.11 8.31 42.88
N VAL A 413 -2.81 7.95 41.79
CA VAL A 413 -3.13 8.83 40.66
C VAL A 413 -4.55 9.38 40.87
N ALA A 414 -4.76 10.68 40.60
CA ALA A 414 -6.07 11.31 40.68
C ALA A 414 -6.86 11.11 39.38
N GLN A 415 -8.17 10.84 39.51
CA GLN A 415 -9.08 10.78 38.37
C GLN A 415 -9.14 12.15 37.68
N GLY A 416 -9.18 12.15 36.36
CA GLY A 416 -9.27 13.39 35.57
C GLY A 416 -8.01 14.22 35.47
N THR A 417 -6.87 13.76 36.00
CA THR A 417 -5.56 14.38 35.73
C THR A 417 -5.06 13.96 34.37
N GLY A 418 -4.62 14.91 33.52
CA GLY A 418 -4.29 14.67 32.12
C GLY A 418 -3.07 13.78 31.83
N ALA A 419 -2.34 13.29 32.84
CA ALA A 419 -1.16 12.46 32.66
C ALA A 419 -1.21 11.23 33.59
N LEU A 420 -1.65 10.08 33.05
CA LEU A 420 -1.55 8.79 33.76
C LEU A 420 -0.12 8.32 33.83
N LEU A 421 0.67 8.42 32.74
CA LEU A 421 2.06 8.00 32.69
C LEU A 421 2.97 8.96 33.45
N SER A 422 3.83 8.38 34.31
CA SER A 422 4.95 9.13 34.87
C SER A 422 5.94 9.51 33.76
N PRO A 423 6.70 10.62 33.88
CA PRO A 423 7.74 10.96 32.90
C PRO A 423 8.73 9.82 32.65
N ASN A 424 9.09 9.05 33.66
CA ASN A 424 10.01 7.90 33.55
C ASN A 424 9.37 6.76 32.74
N ASP A 425 8.11 6.41 32.99
CA ASP A 425 7.42 5.35 32.25
C ASP A 425 7.15 5.76 30.82
N TRP A 426 6.89 7.07 30.57
CA TRP A 426 6.78 7.62 29.23
C TRP A 426 8.10 7.49 28.45
N GLN A 427 9.23 7.91 29.06
CA GLN A 427 10.56 7.78 28.44
C GLN A 427 10.93 6.32 28.20
N LEU A 428 10.62 5.45 29.15
CA LEU A 428 10.86 4.01 29.03
C LEU A 428 10.06 3.44 27.84
N GLY A 429 8.76 3.75 27.73
CA GLY A 429 7.94 3.34 26.59
C GLY A 429 8.45 3.89 25.25
N ALA A 430 8.94 5.13 25.21
CA ALA A 430 9.51 5.75 24.03
C ALA A 430 10.83 5.10 23.58
N SER A 431 11.57 4.43 24.49
CA SER A 431 12.80 3.71 24.13
C SER A 431 12.56 2.44 23.29
N PHE A 432 11.29 2.02 23.12
CA PHE A 432 10.88 0.87 22.32
C PHE A 432 9.99 1.28 21.11
N PRO A 433 10.54 2.01 20.11
CA PRO A 433 9.74 2.56 19.03
C PRO A 433 9.10 1.50 18.10
N ARG A 434 9.65 0.29 18.07
CA ARG A 434 9.19 -0.80 17.19
C ARG A 434 8.38 -1.88 17.91
N LYS A 435 7.99 -1.65 19.16
CA LYS A 435 7.28 -2.65 19.94
C LYS A 435 5.96 -2.09 20.48
N VAL A 436 4.99 -2.97 20.67
CA VAL A 436 3.83 -2.68 21.51
C VAL A 436 4.33 -2.54 22.95
N VAL A 437 3.93 -1.48 23.61
CA VAL A 437 4.22 -1.25 25.04
C VAL A 437 2.89 -1.18 25.77
N LEU A 438 2.69 -2.06 26.73
CA LEU A 438 1.55 -2.08 27.64
C LEU A 438 2.03 -1.73 29.04
N THR A 439 1.57 -0.61 29.56
CA THR A 439 1.80 -0.24 30.98
C THR A 439 0.53 -0.47 31.77
N MET A 440 0.60 -1.29 32.80
CA MET A 440 -0.51 -1.58 33.68
C MET A 440 -0.30 -0.87 35.03
N TYR A 441 -1.18 0.07 35.35
CA TYR A 441 -1.18 0.78 36.63
C TYR A 441 -2.26 0.25 37.54
N GLN A 442 -1.87 -0.29 38.71
CA GLN A 442 -2.79 -0.51 39.80
C GLN A 442 -2.89 0.78 40.63
N VAL A 443 -4.05 1.42 40.57
CA VAL A 443 -4.34 2.64 41.33
C VAL A 443 -5.02 2.29 42.65
N THR A 444 -4.73 3.05 43.71
CA THR A 444 -5.30 2.82 45.05
C THR A 444 -6.77 3.23 45.16
N GLY A 445 -7.25 4.06 44.20
CA GLY A 445 -8.62 4.58 44.20
C GLY A 445 -8.91 5.72 45.17
N ASN A 446 -7.94 6.17 45.94
CA ASN A 446 -8.13 7.20 46.98
C ASN A 446 -8.42 8.61 46.41
N LYS A 447 -8.02 8.84 45.14
CA LYS A 447 -8.13 10.15 44.47
C LYS A 447 -9.13 10.09 43.30
N GLY A 448 -10.42 9.86 43.60
CA GLY A 448 -11.48 9.99 42.59
C GLY A 448 -12.22 8.69 42.21
N TRP A 449 -11.76 7.52 42.64
CA TRP A 449 -12.43 6.23 42.35
C TRP A 449 -13.12 5.61 43.58
N GLY A 450 -13.49 6.44 44.57
CA GLY A 450 -14.22 5.97 45.73
C GLY A 450 -13.53 4.94 46.60
N GLY A 451 -12.19 4.92 46.59
CA GLY A 451 -11.36 3.96 47.31
C GLY A 451 -11.28 2.58 46.64
N LYS A 452 -11.83 2.41 45.43
CA LYS A 452 -11.73 1.16 44.67
C LYS A 452 -10.35 1.07 44.00
N GLN A 453 -9.65 -0.03 44.23
CA GLN A 453 -8.46 -0.36 43.44
C GLN A 453 -8.88 -0.72 42.03
N LEU A 454 -8.13 -0.23 41.04
CA LEU A 454 -8.36 -0.49 39.62
C LEU A 454 -7.06 -0.77 38.91
N TRP A 455 -7.07 -1.62 37.88
CA TRP A 455 -6.01 -1.72 36.91
C TRP A 455 -6.35 -0.85 35.70
N ILE A 456 -5.48 0.12 35.40
CA ILE A 456 -5.66 1.03 34.26
C ILE A 456 -4.58 0.72 33.23
N PRO A 457 -4.95 0.28 32.01
CA PRO A 457 -4.00 0.07 30.93
C PRO A 457 -3.56 1.40 30.32
N ASN A 458 -2.31 1.46 29.91
CA ASN A 458 -1.83 2.42 28.90
C ASN A 458 -1.14 1.62 27.80
N ILE A 459 -1.66 1.71 26.59
CA ILE A 459 -1.12 1.02 25.43
C ILE A 459 -0.50 1.99 24.45
N LYS A 460 0.68 1.66 23.95
CA LYS A 460 1.36 2.33 22.85
C LYS A 460 1.66 1.30 21.76
N LEU A 461 1.17 1.53 20.56
CA LEU A 461 1.51 0.73 19.38
C LEU A 461 2.85 1.17 18.78
N PRO A 462 3.50 0.35 17.93
CA PRO A 462 4.74 0.72 17.26
C PRO A 462 4.65 2.07 16.55
N ASP A 463 5.72 2.86 16.62
CA ASP A 463 5.78 4.20 16.03
C ASP A 463 5.75 4.14 14.50
N GLY A 464 5.24 5.20 13.87
CA GLY A 464 5.28 5.38 12.42
C GLY A 464 4.21 4.63 11.63
N ALA A 465 3.25 3.97 12.28
CA ALA A 465 2.12 3.32 11.62
C ALA A 465 0.78 3.94 12.05
N VAL A 466 -0.20 3.88 11.17
CA VAL A 466 -1.61 4.20 11.47
C VAL A 466 -2.45 2.96 11.17
N TYR A 467 -3.20 2.50 12.16
CA TYR A 467 -4.08 1.36 12.08
C TYR A 467 -5.51 1.85 11.87
N TYR A 468 -6.18 1.29 10.88
CA TYR A 468 -7.58 1.62 10.55
C TYR A 468 -8.50 0.50 10.99
N ASP A 469 -9.53 0.85 11.69
CA ASP A 469 -10.52 -0.08 12.21
C ASP A 469 -11.94 0.43 11.93
N VAL A 470 -12.87 -0.49 11.66
CA VAL A 470 -14.30 -0.19 11.50
C VAL A 470 -14.98 -0.46 12.83
N ILE A 471 -15.64 0.55 13.37
CA ILE A 471 -16.45 0.42 14.58
C ILE A 471 -17.89 0.18 14.13
N GLU A 472 -18.44 -0.95 14.51
CA GLU A 472 -19.87 -1.23 14.40
C GLU A 472 -20.49 -0.97 15.76
N ASP A 473 -21.57 -0.19 15.79
CA ASP A 473 -22.35 0.11 17.01
C ASP A 473 -23.08 -1.14 17.53
#